data_63cbcd0f5144ac3261012977dd0f1817
#
_entry.id   63cbcd0f5144ac3261012977dd0f1817
#
_cell.length_a   1.000
_cell.length_b   1.000
_cell.length_c   1.000
_cell.angle_alpha   90.00
_cell.angle_beta   90.00
_cell.angle_gamma   90.00
#
_symmetry.space_group_name_H-M   'P 1'
#
loop_
_entity.id
_entity.type
_entity.pdbx_description
1 polymer ?
#
loop_
_entity_poly.entity_id
_entity_poly.type
_entity_poly.pdbx_seq_one_letter_code
_entity_poly.pdbx_strand_id
1 'polypeptide(L)'
;MIGLLIVACEIGFWLFILVGLTLRYVFRLKKWGAFFLICTPILDLILLAATYMDLRQGAVASVIHGLAAVYIGVSLAFGHQMVKWADVRFAYRFAGGPKPKGRPKYGKERSVYEIVGWTRHLVSYIIGAGLLFGLSYLIQAPERTEALMQLARVWGMVLAIDFVISISYVIWPKKHPQNIAS
;
A
#
# COMPACT_ATOMS: atom_id res chain seq x y z
N MET A 1 -6.04 3.57 27.47
CA MET A 1 -5.38 2.28 27.26
C MET A 1 -5.37 1.87 25.79
N ILE A 2 -6.48 1.99 25.06
CA ILE A 2 -6.57 1.59 23.65
C ILE A 2 -5.65 2.46 22.76
N GLY A 3 -5.56 3.77 22.98
CA GLY A 3 -4.61 4.62 22.23
C GLY A 3 -3.15 4.19 22.36
N LEU A 4 -2.72 3.68 23.52
CA LEU A 4 -1.38 3.11 23.68
C LEU A 4 -1.20 1.83 22.84
N LEU A 5 -2.23 1.01 22.74
CA LEU A 5 -2.22 -0.19 21.90
C LEU A 5 -2.09 0.18 20.41
N ILE A 6 -2.81 1.22 19.97
CA ILE A 6 -2.72 1.73 18.59
C ILE A 6 -1.29 2.17 18.27
N VAL A 7 -0.68 2.98 19.13
CA VAL A 7 0.72 3.41 18.98
C VAL A 7 1.69 2.23 19.00
N ALA A 8 1.47 1.26 19.89
CA ALA A 8 2.30 0.07 19.95
C ALA A 8 2.20 -0.80 18.68
N CYS A 9 1.00 -0.93 18.11
CA CYS A 9 0.79 -1.64 16.83
C CYS A 9 1.49 -0.92 15.66
N GLU A 10 1.44 0.42 15.60
CA GLU A 10 2.14 1.19 14.57
C GLU A 10 3.66 1.03 14.66
N ILE A 11 4.22 1.16 15.87
CA ILE A 11 5.65 0.92 16.09
C ILE A 11 5.99 -0.53 15.72
N GLY A 12 5.17 -1.49 16.16
CA GLY A 12 5.32 -2.90 15.85
C GLY A 12 5.34 -3.18 14.35
N PHE A 13 4.44 -2.57 13.58
CA PHE A 13 4.38 -2.68 12.12
C PHE A 13 5.74 -2.32 11.47
N TRP A 14 6.31 -1.16 11.82
CA TRP A 14 7.61 -0.75 11.28
C TRP A 14 8.75 -1.65 11.72
N LEU A 15 8.73 -2.12 12.98
CA LEU A 15 9.71 -3.07 13.48
C LEU A 15 9.65 -4.41 12.73
N PHE A 16 8.46 -4.94 12.47
CA PHE A 16 8.29 -6.19 11.73
C PHE A 16 8.77 -6.06 10.29
N ILE A 17 8.52 -4.92 9.63
CA ILE A 17 9.08 -4.65 8.29
C ILE A 17 10.60 -4.62 8.34
N LEU A 18 11.21 -3.86 9.25
CA LEU A 18 12.66 -3.73 9.36
C LEU A 18 13.32 -5.09 9.67
N VAL A 19 12.81 -5.82 10.65
CA VAL A 19 13.30 -7.16 11.00
C VAL A 19 13.12 -8.13 9.83
N GLY A 20 11.95 -8.14 9.22
CA GLY A 20 11.64 -9.00 8.07
C GLY A 20 12.58 -8.78 6.89
N LEU A 21 12.83 -7.52 6.52
CA LEU A 21 13.76 -7.16 5.45
C LEU A 21 15.21 -7.49 5.84
N THR A 22 15.62 -7.20 7.07
CA THR A 22 16.97 -7.48 7.57
C THR A 22 17.25 -8.99 7.56
N LEU A 23 16.34 -9.80 8.13
CA LEU A 23 16.48 -11.25 8.11
C LEU A 23 16.54 -11.80 6.69
N ARG A 24 15.70 -11.28 5.79
CA ARG A 24 15.60 -11.75 4.42
C ARG A 24 16.83 -11.40 3.58
N TYR A 25 17.35 -10.17 3.72
CA TYR A 25 18.36 -9.64 2.83
C TYR A 25 19.77 -9.58 3.42
N VAL A 26 19.92 -9.32 4.71
CA VAL A 26 21.22 -9.29 5.38
C VAL A 26 21.62 -10.69 5.85
N PHE A 27 20.75 -11.35 6.62
CA PHE A 27 21.03 -12.69 7.13
C PHE A 27 20.69 -13.82 6.15
N ARG A 28 20.08 -13.50 4.99
CA ARG A 28 19.67 -14.47 3.95
C ARG A 28 18.67 -15.53 4.43
N LEU A 29 18.01 -15.31 5.55
CA LEU A 29 17.00 -16.18 6.14
C LEU A 29 15.63 -15.89 5.52
N LYS A 30 15.45 -16.29 4.23
CA LYS A 30 14.25 -15.95 3.43
C LYS A 30 12.93 -16.38 4.09
N LYS A 31 12.89 -17.54 4.75
CA LYS A 31 11.66 -18.06 5.41
C LYS A 31 11.29 -17.19 6.61
N TRP A 32 12.23 -16.88 7.48
CA TRP A 32 12.02 -16.02 8.65
C TRP A 32 11.68 -14.58 8.26
N GLY A 33 12.38 -14.02 7.27
CA GLY A 33 12.04 -12.72 6.73
C GLY A 33 10.63 -12.67 6.13
N ALA A 34 10.21 -13.71 5.39
CA ALA A 34 8.84 -13.80 4.87
C ALA A 34 7.80 -13.91 6.00
N PHE A 35 8.09 -14.67 7.06
CA PHE A 35 7.24 -14.80 8.24
C PHE A 35 6.96 -13.42 8.87
N PHE A 36 7.99 -12.64 9.18
CA PHE A 36 7.81 -11.30 9.75
C PHE A 36 7.04 -10.36 8.81
N LEU A 37 7.28 -10.41 7.50
CA LEU A 37 6.55 -9.60 6.53
C LEU A 37 5.07 -10.01 6.40
N ILE A 38 4.74 -11.30 6.58
CA ILE A 38 3.35 -11.78 6.60
C ILE A 38 2.65 -11.40 7.92
N CYS A 39 3.40 -11.23 9.01
CA CYS A 39 2.83 -10.76 10.27
C CYS A 39 2.39 -9.29 10.23
N THR A 40 2.89 -8.46 9.30
CA THR A 40 2.49 -7.05 9.22
C THR A 40 0.99 -6.86 8.97
N PRO A 41 0.34 -7.51 8.00
CA PRO A 41 -1.11 -7.38 7.83
C PRO A 41 -1.92 -7.94 9.02
N ILE A 42 -1.36 -8.85 9.82
CA ILE A 42 -2.00 -9.30 11.06
C ILE A 42 -2.00 -8.18 12.10
N LEU A 43 -0.89 -7.44 12.23
CA LEU A 43 -0.83 -6.25 13.08
C LEU A 43 -1.82 -5.18 12.62
N ASP A 44 -1.98 -4.98 11.31
CA ASP A 44 -2.96 -4.04 10.76
C ASP A 44 -4.40 -4.45 11.10
N LEU A 45 -4.71 -5.76 11.09
CA LEU A 45 -6.02 -6.27 11.53
C LEU A 45 -6.25 -6.03 13.04
N ILE A 46 -5.21 -6.24 13.88
CA ILE A 46 -5.28 -5.94 15.31
C ILE A 46 -5.50 -4.44 15.52
N LEU A 47 -4.79 -3.59 14.78
CA LEU A 47 -4.93 -2.15 14.81
C LEU A 47 -6.34 -1.71 14.37
N LEU A 48 -6.89 -2.33 13.34
CA LEU A 48 -8.26 -2.07 12.88
C LEU A 48 -9.30 -2.44 13.95
N ALA A 49 -9.12 -3.59 14.61
CA ALA A 49 -9.98 -4.03 15.71
C ALA A 49 -9.88 -3.07 16.92
N ALA A 50 -8.66 -2.67 17.29
CA ALA A 50 -8.41 -1.69 18.35
C ALA A 50 -9.06 -0.34 18.04
N THR A 51 -8.94 0.14 16.80
CA THR A 51 -9.63 1.35 16.31
C THR A 51 -11.14 1.25 16.47
N TYR A 52 -11.73 0.13 16.05
CA TYR A 52 -13.16 -0.08 16.20
C TYR A 52 -13.59 -0.03 17.68
N MET A 53 -12.84 -0.67 18.57
CA MET A 53 -13.14 -0.68 20.01
C MET A 53 -13.02 0.72 20.63
N ASP A 54 -12.02 1.50 20.23
CA ASP A 54 -11.80 2.87 20.72
C ASP A 54 -12.95 3.79 20.29
N LEU A 55 -13.31 3.73 19.02
CA LEU A 55 -14.42 4.51 18.47
C LEU A 55 -15.78 4.11 19.11
N ARG A 56 -16.00 2.83 19.40
CA ARG A 56 -17.20 2.39 20.13
C ARG A 56 -17.26 2.93 21.55
N GLN A 57 -16.13 3.12 22.20
CA GLN A 57 -16.05 3.70 23.56
C GLN A 57 -16.20 5.24 23.57
N GLY A 58 -16.45 5.87 22.44
CA GLY A 58 -16.74 7.30 22.35
C GLY A 58 -15.58 8.17 21.84
N ALA A 59 -14.43 7.57 21.46
CA ALA A 59 -13.34 8.30 20.85
C ALA A 59 -13.78 8.98 19.55
N VAL A 60 -13.11 10.07 19.20
CA VAL A 60 -13.25 10.76 17.90
C VAL A 60 -12.14 10.22 16.98
N ALA A 61 -12.53 9.80 15.78
CA ALA A 61 -11.58 9.31 14.80
C ALA A 61 -10.57 10.39 14.40
N SER A 62 -9.33 9.96 14.20
CA SER A 62 -8.25 10.74 13.62
C SER A 62 -7.70 10.02 12.40
N VAL A 63 -6.77 10.63 11.67
CA VAL A 63 -6.08 10.01 10.53
C VAL A 63 -5.40 8.70 10.95
N ILE A 64 -4.83 8.66 12.17
CA ILE A 64 -4.15 7.47 12.71
C ILE A 64 -5.09 6.26 12.74
N HIS A 65 -6.34 6.45 13.14
CA HIS A 65 -7.36 5.38 13.16
C HIS A 65 -7.66 4.82 11.76
N GLY A 66 -7.49 5.63 10.72
CA GLY A 66 -7.69 5.21 9.32
C GLY A 66 -6.48 4.51 8.69
N LEU A 67 -5.27 4.67 9.25
CA LEU A 67 -4.04 4.14 8.65
C LEU A 67 -4.05 2.61 8.51
N ALA A 68 -4.61 1.89 9.48
CA ALA A 68 -4.72 0.43 9.40
C ALA A 68 -5.46 -0.02 8.14
N ALA A 69 -6.60 0.62 7.81
CA ALA A 69 -7.36 0.32 6.62
C ALA A 69 -6.57 0.60 5.33
N VAL A 70 -5.80 1.71 5.31
CA VAL A 70 -4.90 2.05 4.19
C VAL A 70 -3.81 1.01 4.04
N TYR A 71 -3.15 0.63 5.14
CA TYR A 71 -2.06 -0.36 5.13
C TYR A 71 -2.54 -1.73 4.66
N ILE A 72 -3.71 -2.19 5.13
CA ILE A 72 -4.31 -3.44 4.65
C ILE A 72 -4.55 -3.37 3.14
N GLY A 73 -5.18 -2.31 2.64
CA GLY A 73 -5.44 -2.11 1.22
C GLY A 73 -4.15 -2.14 0.38
N VAL A 74 -3.12 -1.41 0.82
CA VAL A 74 -1.82 -1.37 0.13
C VAL A 74 -1.10 -2.71 0.21
N SER A 75 -1.08 -3.37 1.38
CA SER A 75 -0.38 -4.65 1.57
C SER A 75 -0.98 -5.75 0.68
N LEU A 76 -2.31 -5.82 0.58
CA LEU A 76 -2.97 -6.81 -0.26
C LEU A 76 -2.76 -6.54 -1.75
N ALA A 77 -2.81 -5.28 -2.19
CA ALA A 77 -2.67 -4.93 -3.61
C ALA A 77 -1.21 -4.95 -4.10
N PHE A 78 -0.26 -4.56 -3.26
CA PHE A 78 1.13 -4.34 -3.66
C PHE A 78 2.15 -5.26 -2.97
N GLY A 79 1.82 -5.90 -1.86
CA GLY A 79 2.78 -6.61 -1.01
C GLY A 79 3.66 -7.60 -1.77
N HIS A 80 3.06 -8.49 -2.58
CA HIS A 80 3.80 -9.45 -3.39
C HIS A 80 4.77 -8.76 -4.38
N GLN A 81 4.33 -7.68 -5.02
CA GLN A 81 5.16 -6.94 -5.98
C GLN A 81 6.30 -6.20 -5.30
N MET A 82 6.06 -5.62 -4.13
CA MET A 82 7.09 -4.92 -3.34
C MET A 82 8.18 -5.90 -2.90
N VAL A 83 7.81 -7.09 -2.41
CA VAL A 83 8.78 -8.13 -2.06
C VAL A 83 9.58 -8.58 -3.28
N LYS A 84 8.93 -8.88 -4.40
CA LYS A 84 9.61 -9.26 -5.65
C LYS A 84 10.55 -8.17 -6.16
N TRP A 85 10.12 -6.92 -6.10
CA TRP A 85 10.94 -5.76 -6.47
C TRP A 85 12.20 -5.64 -5.60
N ALA A 86 12.03 -5.83 -4.28
CA ALA A 86 13.13 -5.80 -3.34
C ALA A 86 14.08 -7.00 -3.55
N ASP A 87 13.55 -8.22 -3.76
CA ASP A 87 14.35 -9.42 -4.02
C ASP A 87 15.27 -9.25 -5.24
N VAL A 88 14.74 -8.74 -6.36
CA VAL A 88 15.52 -8.54 -7.59
C VAL A 88 16.62 -7.50 -7.39
N ARG A 89 16.33 -6.39 -6.70
CA ARG A 89 17.34 -5.36 -6.43
C ARG A 89 18.42 -5.82 -5.47
N PHE A 90 18.05 -6.56 -4.44
CA PHE A 90 19.00 -7.11 -3.50
C PHE A 90 19.90 -8.15 -4.16
N ALA A 91 19.33 -9.06 -4.97
CA ALA A 91 20.10 -10.03 -5.73
C ALA A 91 21.13 -9.34 -6.64
N TYR A 92 20.72 -8.28 -7.34
CA TYR A 92 21.63 -7.49 -8.17
C TYR A 92 22.75 -6.84 -7.36
N ARG A 93 22.42 -6.24 -6.20
CA ARG A 93 23.39 -5.45 -5.41
C ARG A 93 24.37 -6.32 -4.63
N PHE A 94 23.93 -7.49 -4.12
CA PHE A 94 24.67 -8.27 -3.11
C PHE A 94 24.92 -9.73 -3.49
N ALA A 95 24.26 -10.25 -4.52
CA ALA A 95 24.36 -11.67 -4.90
C ALA A 95 24.76 -11.89 -6.37
N GLY A 96 25.25 -10.85 -7.08
CA GLY A 96 25.67 -10.98 -8.48
C GLY A 96 24.52 -11.31 -9.46
N GLY A 97 23.27 -11.05 -9.07
CA GLY A 97 22.10 -11.27 -9.92
C GLY A 97 22.05 -10.32 -11.13
N PRO A 98 21.19 -10.61 -12.11
CA PRO A 98 21.06 -9.78 -13.31
C PRO A 98 20.54 -8.40 -12.97
N LYS A 99 20.92 -7.39 -13.77
CA LYS A 99 20.42 -6.02 -13.62
C LYS A 99 18.90 -5.98 -13.69
N PRO A 100 18.21 -5.33 -12.74
CA PRO A 100 16.76 -5.17 -12.77
C PRO A 100 16.31 -4.53 -14.08
N LYS A 101 15.29 -5.11 -14.71
CA LYS A 101 14.63 -4.47 -15.85
C LYS A 101 14.04 -3.14 -15.43
N GLY A 102 14.39 -2.07 -16.13
CA GLY A 102 13.79 -0.74 -15.92
C GLY A 102 12.30 -0.74 -16.29
N ARG A 103 11.61 0.34 -15.92
CA ARG A 103 10.24 0.58 -16.39
C ARG A 103 10.23 0.76 -17.91
N PRO A 104 9.25 0.22 -18.63
CA PRO A 104 9.08 0.51 -20.05
C PRO A 104 9.01 2.03 -20.26
N LYS A 105 9.69 2.56 -21.27
CA LYS A 105 9.77 4.01 -21.50
C LYS A 105 8.85 4.47 -22.62
N TYR A 106 8.51 3.59 -23.58
CA TYR A 106 7.86 3.94 -24.83
C TYR A 106 6.79 2.91 -25.24
N GLY A 107 5.88 3.33 -26.10
CA GLY A 107 4.93 2.47 -26.79
C GLY A 107 3.89 1.81 -25.89
N LYS A 108 3.26 0.78 -26.44
CA LYS A 108 2.18 0.02 -25.77
C LYS A 108 2.60 -0.60 -24.43
N GLU A 109 3.84 -1.03 -24.32
CA GLU A 109 4.35 -1.61 -23.06
C GLU A 109 4.30 -0.61 -21.89
N ARG A 110 4.58 0.67 -22.19
CA ARG A 110 4.45 1.75 -21.20
C ARG A 110 2.99 1.94 -20.80
N SER A 111 2.08 2.01 -21.76
CA SER A 111 0.64 2.18 -21.50
C SER A 111 0.10 1.02 -20.63
N VAL A 112 0.40 -0.22 -20.99
CA VAL A 112 0.00 -1.40 -20.20
C VAL A 112 0.57 -1.34 -18.78
N TYR A 113 1.86 -0.97 -18.64
CA TYR A 113 2.49 -0.85 -17.33
C TYR A 113 1.77 0.15 -16.42
N GLU A 114 1.38 1.32 -16.96
CA GLU A 114 0.69 2.37 -16.20
C GLU A 114 -0.75 1.94 -15.83
N ILE A 115 -1.51 1.34 -16.75
CA ILE A 115 -2.85 0.85 -16.45
C ILE A 115 -2.83 -0.26 -15.41
N VAL A 116 -1.91 -1.21 -15.51
CA VAL A 116 -1.76 -2.27 -14.49
C VAL A 116 -1.37 -1.68 -13.14
N GLY A 117 -0.52 -0.64 -13.12
CA GLY A 117 -0.19 0.11 -11.91
C GLY A 117 -1.44 0.74 -11.28
N TRP A 118 -2.19 1.48 -12.08
CA TRP A 118 -3.43 2.13 -11.64
C TRP A 118 -4.48 1.13 -11.14
N THR A 119 -4.67 0.00 -11.84
CA THR A 119 -5.62 -1.04 -11.40
C THR A 119 -5.28 -1.55 -10.00
N ARG A 120 -4.00 -1.67 -9.65
CA ARG A 120 -3.59 -2.03 -8.29
C ARG A 120 -3.90 -0.94 -7.26
N HIS A 121 -3.70 0.34 -7.62
CA HIS A 121 -4.12 1.46 -6.77
C HIS A 121 -5.64 1.44 -6.56
N LEU A 122 -6.42 1.15 -7.61
CA LEU A 122 -7.87 1.01 -7.52
C LEU A 122 -8.26 -0.13 -6.57
N VAL A 123 -7.66 -1.31 -6.69
CA VAL A 123 -7.92 -2.45 -5.79
C VAL A 123 -7.56 -2.09 -4.34
N SER A 124 -6.41 -1.45 -4.13
CA SER A 124 -5.99 -0.96 -2.82
C SER A 124 -7.02 -0.01 -2.22
N TYR A 125 -7.49 0.95 -3.02
CA TYR A 125 -8.51 1.91 -2.62
C TYR A 125 -9.84 1.23 -2.28
N ILE A 126 -10.33 0.32 -3.12
CA ILE A 126 -11.60 -0.39 -2.88
C ILE A 126 -11.56 -1.12 -1.54
N ILE A 127 -10.47 -1.84 -1.26
CA ILE A 127 -10.31 -2.57 0.00
C ILE A 127 -10.22 -1.59 1.18
N GLY A 128 -9.33 -0.62 1.14
CA GLY A 128 -9.10 0.29 2.25
C GLY A 128 -10.28 1.24 2.49
N ALA A 129 -10.85 1.83 1.44
CA ALA A 129 -12.05 2.66 1.57
C ALA A 129 -13.26 1.84 2.05
N GLY A 130 -13.41 0.60 1.58
CA GLY A 130 -14.43 -0.31 2.06
C GLY A 130 -14.33 -0.56 3.57
N LEU A 131 -13.11 -0.72 4.10
CA LEU A 131 -12.87 -0.83 5.55
C LEU A 131 -13.19 0.46 6.29
N LEU A 132 -12.81 1.64 5.76
CA LEU A 132 -13.12 2.94 6.35
C LEU A 132 -14.63 3.20 6.41
N PHE A 133 -15.36 2.93 5.30
CA PHE A 133 -16.81 3.02 5.26
C PHE A 133 -17.46 2.01 6.18
N GLY A 134 -16.96 0.78 6.25
CA GLY A 134 -17.44 -0.26 7.16
C GLY A 134 -17.31 0.15 8.61
N LEU A 135 -16.16 0.70 9.03
CA LEU A 135 -15.97 1.24 10.38
C LEU A 135 -16.97 2.36 10.68
N SER A 136 -17.11 3.34 9.77
CA SER A 136 -18.05 4.45 9.95
C SER A 136 -19.49 3.97 10.09
N TYR A 137 -19.88 3.01 9.25
CA TYR A 137 -21.22 2.41 9.30
C TYR A 137 -21.48 1.67 10.61
N LEU A 138 -20.50 0.92 11.12
CA LEU A 138 -20.61 0.16 12.37
C LEU A 138 -20.67 1.06 13.62
N ILE A 139 -20.02 2.22 13.58
CA ILE A 139 -19.98 3.19 14.68
C ILE A 139 -21.27 4.02 14.75
N GLN A 140 -21.93 4.26 13.61
CA GLN A 140 -23.20 5.02 13.51
C GLN A 140 -23.13 6.43 14.13
N ALA A 141 -21.96 7.06 14.11
CA ALA A 141 -21.72 8.41 14.62
C ALA A 141 -20.90 9.21 13.60
N PRO A 142 -21.56 9.81 12.58
CA PRO A 142 -20.89 10.50 11.48
C PRO A 142 -19.91 11.60 11.94
N GLU A 143 -20.32 12.38 12.95
CA GLU A 143 -19.47 13.45 13.52
C GLU A 143 -18.20 12.94 14.16
N ARG A 144 -18.20 11.71 14.66
CA ARG A 144 -17.01 11.08 15.27
C ARG A 144 -16.14 10.33 14.27
N THR A 145 -16.67 9.99 13.09
CA THR A 145 -15.98 9.22 12.05
C THR A 145 -15.61 10.07 10.82
N GLU A 146 -15.82 11.38 10.88
CA GLU A 146 -15.57 12.28 9.76
C GLU A 146 -14.13 12.19 9.22
N ALA A 147 -13.13 12.05 10.10
CA ALA A 147 -11.73 11.92 9.70
C ALA A 147 -11.48 10.66 8.82
N LEU A 148 -12.20 9.55 9.05
CA LEU A 148 -12.13 8.35 8.21
C LEU A 148 -12.69 8.64 6.81
N MET A 149 -13.81 9.35 6.74
CA MET A 149 -14.43 9.72 5.47
C MET A 149 -13.58 10.74 4.70
N GLN A 150 -12.95 11.68 5.41
CA GLN A 150 -12.04 12.63 4.82
C GLN A 150 -10.80 11.90 4.23
N LEU A 151 -10.24 10.94 4.95
CA LEU A 151 -9.14 10.12 4.46
C LEU A 151 -9.52 9.36 3.18
N ALA A 152 -10.70 8.72 3.16
CA ALA A 152 -11.21 8.04 1.97
C ALA A 152 -11.40 8.99 0.78
N ARG A 153 -11.92 10.20 1.01
CA ARG A 153 -12.10 11.23 -0.05
C ARG A 153 -10.74 11.69 -0.60
N VAL A 154 -9.79 12.03 0.26
CA VAL A 154 -8.44 12.45 -0.16
C VAL A 154 -7.76 11.34 -0.96
N TRP A 155 -7.84 10.09 -0.48
CA TRP A 155 -7.28 8.95 -1.22
C TRP A 155 -7.97 8.73 -2.57
N GLY A 156 -9.30 8.90 -2.64
CA GLY A 156 -10.06 8.86 -3.89
C GLY A 156 -9.64 9.95 -4.88
N MET A 157 -9.36 11.18 -4.40
CA MET A 157 -8.83 12.26 -5.25
C MET A 157 -7.45 11.90 -5.81
N VAL A 158 -6.56 11.36 -4.98
CA VAL A 158 -5.23 10.89 -5.44
C VAL A 158 -5.38 9.80 -6.50
N LEU A 159 -6.29 8.85 -6.29
CA LEU A 159 -6.58 7.79 -7.28
C LEU A 159 -7.12 8.36 -8.60
N ALA A 160 -7.99 9.37 -8.55
CA ALA A 160 -8.51 10.04 -9.75
C ALA A 160 -7.41 10.77 -10.51
N ILE A 161 -6.50 11.47 -9.82
CA ILE A 161 -5.33 12.11 -10.44
C ILE A 161 -4.43 11.06 -11.08
N ASP A 162 -4.14 9.96 -10.40
CA ASP A 162 -3.35 8.83 -10.92
C ASP A 162 -4.01 8.19 -12.15
N PHE A 163 -5.36 8.13 -12.18
CA PHE A 163 -6.11 7.69 -13.36
C PHE A 163 -5.86 8.59 -14.56
N VAL A 164 -5.99 9.91 -14.40
CA VAL A 164 -5.77 10.89 -15.47
C VAL A 164 -4.35 10.78 -16.02
N ILE A 165 -3.37 10.60 -15.13
CA ILE A 165 -1.97 10.40 -15.53
C ILE A 165 -1.83 9.08 -16.31
N SER A 166 -2.37 7.98 -15.78
CA SER A 166 -2.25 6.65 -16.38
C SER A 166 -2.94 6.55 -17.74
N ILE A 167 -4.15 7.15 -17.88
CA ILE A 167 -4.89 7.15 -19.14
C ILE A 167 -4.20 8.03 -20.19
N SER A 168 -3.50 9.10 -19.79
CA SER A 168 -2.76 9.94 -20.73
C SER A 168 -1.69 9.17 -21.51
N TYR A 169 -1.07 8.15 -20.91
CA TYR A 169 -0.11 7.26 -21.58
C TYR A 169 -0.79 6.28 -22.56
N VAL A 170 -2.09 6.07 -22.43
CA VAL A 170 -2.86 5.25 -23.39
C VAL A 170 -3.29 6.08 -24.58
N ILE A 171 -3.78 7.31 -24.33
CA ILE A 171 -4.27 8.22 -25.37
C ILE A 171 -3.10 8.79 -26.18
N TRP A 172 -2.00 9.18 -25.49
CA TRP A 172 -0.78 9.72 -26.11
C TRP A 172 0.45 8.87 -25.78
N PRO A 173 0.58 7.67 -26.39
CA PRO A 173 1.73 6.80 -26.13
C PRO A 173 3.02 7.47 -26.64
N LYS A 174 4.04 7.56 -25.77
CA LYS A 174 5.35 8.09 -26.15
C LYS A 174 5.96 7.27 -27.28
N LYS A 175 6.22 7.90 -28.42
CA LYS A 175 6.89 7.26 -29.57
C LYS A 175 8.34 6.95 -29.25
N HIS A 176 8.86 5.88 -29.83
CA HIS A 176 10.28 5.55 -29.74
C HIS A 176 11.11 6.61 -30.48
N PRO A 177 12.27 7.06 -29.95
CA PRO A 177 13.09 8.09 -30.61
C PRO A 177 13.45 7.78 -32.06
N GLN A 178 13.60 6.51 -32.42
CA GLN A 178 13.90 6.06 -33.80
C GLN A 178 12.75 6.31 -34.81
N ASN A 179 11.52 6.52 -34.35
CA ASN A 179 10.35 6.78 -35.21
C ASN A 179 10.08 8.27 -35.42
N ILE A 180 10.94 9.16 -34.92
CA ILE A 180 10.82 10.62 -35.07
C ILE A 180 11.78 11.12 -36.16
N ALA A 181 12.73 10.30 -36.61
CA ALA A 181 13.79 10.64 -37.61
C ALA A 181 13.50 10.10 -39.01
N SER A 182 12.32 9.58 -39.28
CA SER A 182 11.76 9.19 -40.58
C SER A 182 10.56 10.06 -40.85
#